data_4b6dd66d7ca18b01d03f955bb783cdda
#
_entry.id   4b6dd66d7ca18b01d03f955bb783cdda
#
_cell.length_a   1.000
_cell.length_b   1.000
_cell.length_c   1.000
_cell.angle_alpha   90.00
_cell.angle_beta   90.00
_cell.angle_gamma   90.00
#
_symmetry.space_group_name_H-M   'P 1'
#
loop_
_entity.id
_entity.type
_entity.pdbx_description
1 polymer ?
#
loop_
_entity_poly.entity_id
_entity_poly.type
_entity_poly.pdbx_seq_one_letter_code
_entity_poly.pdbx_strand_id
1 'polypeptide(L)'
;MGAHEHTAHAHDQDHGHAHHHEESFVSKYVFSQDHKMISKQFLVTAIFMGIIAVMLSVFFRMQLGWPGQNFAILNTFLGDRWAPDGILDRNAYLALVTIHGTIMVFFVLTGGLSGTFANLLIPLQIGARDMASGFLNLLSYWFFFVSSVIMVASLFIESGAASGGWTVYPPLSALPQAMPGSGTGMTMWLISMVLFVASSLLGGLNYIVTIINLRTKGMKMTRLPLTIWALLVTAILGVLSFPVLVSAVVLLIMDRSFG
;
A
#
# COMPACT_ATOMS: atom_id res chain seq x y z
N MET A 1 35.39 -63.59 -45.16
CA MET A 1 33.96 -63.82 -44.93
C MET A 1 33.70 -63.65 -43.44
N GLY A 2 33.19 -62.59 -43.02
CA GLY A 2 32.83 -62.30 -41.66
C GLY A 2 31.82 -61.17 -41.64
N ALA A 3 30.58 -61.52 -41.50
CA ALA A 3 29.48 -60.56 -41.40
C ALA A 3 29.47 -59.91 -40.02
N HIS A 4 29.52 -58.59 -39.95
CA HIS A 4 29.27 -57.82 -38.76
C HIS A 4 27.79 -57.44 -38.71
N GLU A 5 27.09 -58.04 -37.75
CA GLU A 5 25.73 -57.69 -37.37
C GLU A 5 25.78 -56.34 -36.58
N HIS A 6 25.17 -55.32 -37.14
CA HIS A 6 24.87 -54.08 -36.44
C HIS A 6 23.57 -54.24 -35.64
N THR A 7 23.66 -54.44 -34.35
CA THR A 7 22.55 -54.30 -33.42
C THR A 7 22.24 -52.81 -33.22
N ALA A 8 21.08 -52.41 -33.74
CA ALA A 8 20.52 -51.06 -33.50
C ALA A 8 19.98 -51.01 -32.07
N HIS A 9 20.63 -50.21 -31.20
CA HIS A 9 20.07 -49.82 -29.92
C HIS A 9 18.97 -48.79 -30.14
N ALA A 10 17.73 -49.24 -29.91
CA ALA A 10 16.59 -48.33 -29.79
C ALA A 10 16.77 -47.46 -28.55
N HIS A 11 17.00 -46.15 -28.72
CA HIS A 11 16.92 -45.17 -27.66
C HIS A 11 15.46 -44.98 -27.32
N ASP A 12 15.05 -45.58 -26.22
CA ASP A 12 13.75 -45.35 -25.58
C ASP A 12 13.81 -43.91 -25.00
N GLN A 13 13.19 -42.97 -25.67
CA GLN A 13 13.03 -41.60 -25.18
C GLN A 13 11.88 -41.63 -24.18
N ASP A 14 12.24 -41.83 -22.92
CA ASP A 14 11.39 -41.58 -21.77
C ASP A 14 11.03 -40.05 -21.75
N HIS A 15 9.95 -39.70 -22.39
CA HIS A 15 9.30 -38.41 -22.27
C HIS A 15 8.70 -38.31 -20.86
N GLY A 16 9.56 -37.97 -19.89
CA GLY A 16 9.13 -37.56 -18.56
C GLY A 16 8.08 -36.47 -18.67
N HIS A 17 6.82 -36.86 -18.56
CA HIS A 17 5.72 -35.92 -18.34
C HIS A 17 6.03 -35.09 -17.10
N ALA A 18 6.56 -33.88 -17.32
CA ALA A 18 6.61 -32.86 -16.29
C ALA A 18 5.17 -32.64 -15.82
N HIS A 19 4.83 -33.22 -14.68
CA HIS A 19 3.59 -32.89 -13.98
C HIS A 19 3.63 -31.40 -13.68
N HIS A 20 2.99 -30.60 -14.52
CA HIS A 20 2.59 -29.25 -14.19
C HIS A 20 1.62 -29.36 -13.00
N HIS A 21 2.16 -29.25 -11.78
CA HIS A 21 1.33 -28.99 -10.63
C HIS A 21 0.58 -27.68 -10.93
N GLU A 22 -0.71 -27.79 -11.19
CA GLU A 22 -1.55 -26.61 -11.28
C GLU A 22 -1.46 -25.85 -9.95
N GLU A 23 -0.82 -24.69 -9.97
CA GLU A 23 -0.72 -23.85 -8.79
C GLU A 23 -2.12 -23.49 -8.30
N SER A 24 -2.37 -23.69 -7.00
CA SER A 24 -3.64 -23.29 -6.40
C SER A 24 -3.90 -21.79 -6.65
N PHE A 25 -5.17 -21.42 -6.83
CA PHE A 25 -5.58 -20.03 -6.98
C PHE A 25 -4.96 -19.13 -5.90
N VAL A 26 -4.93 -19.59 -4.65
CA VAL A 26 -4.36 -18.85 -3.52
C VAL A 26 -2.84 -18.66 -3.69
N SER A 27 -2.11 -19.70 -4.10
CA SER A 27 -0.66 -19.58 -4.34
C SER A 27 -0.37 -18.62 -5.49
N LYS A 28 -1.14 -18.71 -6.57
CA LYS A 28 -0.91 -17.93 -7.79
C LYS A 28 -1.28 -16.45 -7.66
N TYR A 29 -2.37 -16.12 -6.97
CA TYR A 29 -2.91 -14.76 -6.96
C TYR A 29 -2.77 -14.03 -5.63
N VAL A 30 -2.66 -14.76 -4.50
CA VAL A 30 -2.62 -14.17 -3.15
C VAL A 30 -1.21 -14.16 -2.60
N PHE A 31 -0.48 -15.27 -2.70
CA PHE A 31 0.89 -15.41 -2.20
C PHE A 31 1.95 -15.50 -3.30
N SER A 32 1.65 -14.95 -4.46
CA SER A 32 2.61 -14.90 -5.57
C SER A 32 3.79 -14.01 -5.23
N GLN A 33 5.00 -14.46 -5.59
CA GLN A 33 6.23 -13.66 -5.49
C GLN A 33 6.58 -12.96 -6.80
N ASP A 34 5.80 -13.18 -7.87
CA ASP A 34 6.00 -12.53 -9.17
C ASP A 34 5.71 -11.03 -9.09
N HIS A 35 6.65 -10.21 -9.53
CA HIS A 35 6.54 -8.74 -9.51
C HIS A 35 5.30 -8.20 -10.24
N LYS A 36 4.86 -8.88 -11.33
CA LYS A 36 3.68 -8.47 -12.09
C LYS A 36 2.39 -8.71 -11.31
N MET A 37 2.33 -9.81 -10.55
CA MET A 37 1.18 -10.10 -9.71
C MET A 37 1.11 -9.15 -8.53
N ILE A 38 2.24 -8.91 -7.86
CA ILE A 38 2.33 -7.97 -6.74
C ILE A 38 1.97 -6.54 -7.21
N SER A 39 2.43 -6.13 -8.39
CA SER A 39 2.02 -4.85 -8.99
C SER A 39 0.50 -4.73 -9.13
N LYS A 40 -0.18 -5.79 -9.61
CA LYS A 40 -1.65 -5.81 -9.72
C LYS A 40 -2.33 -5.76 -8.37
N GLN A 41 -1.80 -6.44 -7.35
CA GLN A 41 -2.32 -6.42 -5.99
C GLN A 41 -2.25 -5.00 -5.40
N PHE A 42 -1.12 -4.29 -5.54
CA PHE A 42 -0.99 -2.89 -5.16
C PHE A 42 -2.01 -2.01 -5.90
N LEU A 43 -2.14 -2.19 -7.21
CA LEU A 43 -3.07 -1.42 -8.03
C LEU A 43 -4.53 -1.58 -7.59
N VAL A 44 -4.97 -2.83 -7.41
CA VAL A 44 -6.35 -3.12 -7.00
C VAL A 44 -6.65 -2.53 -5.63
N THR A 45 -5.73 -2.71 -4.67
CA THR A 45 -5.87 -2.12 -3.32
C THR A 45 -5.90 -0.60 -3.38
N ALA A 46 -5.02 0.02 -4.18
CA ALA A 46 -4.97 1.48 -4.33
C ALA A 46 -6.24 2.05 -4.98
N ILE A 47 -6.79 1.37 -6.00
CA ILE A 47 -8.07 1.76 -6.61
C ILE A 47 -9.20 1.69 -5.59
N PHE A 48 -9.27 0.60 -4.83
CA PHE A 48 -10.29 0.44 -3.79
C PHE A 48 -10.19 1.54 -2.72
N MET A 49 -8.99 1.83 -2.22
CA MET A 49 -8.74 2.92 -1.29
C MET A 49 -9.08 4.28 -1.91
N GLY A 50 -8.76 4.48 -3.19
CA GLY A 50 -9.09 5.70 -3.93
C GLY A 50 -10.59 5.92 -4.04
N ILE A 51 -11.37 4.87 -4.30
CA ILE A 51 -12.85 4.96 -4.35
C ILE A 51 -13.39 5.38 -2.98
N ILE A 52 -12.91 4.76 -1.89
CA ILE A 52 -13.31 5.17 -0.53
C ILE A 52 -12.97 6.64 -0.29
N ALA A 53 -11.75 7.07 -0.60
CA ALA A 53 -11.33 8.45 -0.41
C ALA A 53 -12.17 9.44 -1.20
N VAL A 54 -12.50 9.11 -2.46
CA VAL A 54 -13.38 9.94 -3.30
C VAL A 54 -14.77 10.05 -2.68
N MET A 55 -15.35 8.95 -2.19
CA MET A 55 -16.65 8.98 -1.51
C MET A 55 -16.64 9.89 -0.27
N LEU A 56 -15.61 9.79 0.58
CA LEU A 56 -15.45 10.68 1.73
C LEU A 56 -15.37 12.15 1.27
N SER A 57 -14.65 12.43 0.18
CA SER A 57 -14.53 13.77 -0.39
C SER A 57 -15.87 14.31 -0.89
N VAL A 58 -16.67 13.49 -1.55
CA VAL A 58 -18.01 13.90 -2.02
C VAL A 58 -18.88 14.31 -0.83
N PHE A 59 -18.88 13.50 0.24
CA PHE A 59 -19.71 13.78 1.41
C PHE A 59 -19.40 15.11 2.07
N PHE A 60 -18.14 15.41 2.38
CA PHE A 60 -17.83 16.70 2.99
C PHE A 60 -17.94 17.87 2.02
N ARG A 61 -17.75 17.67 0.72
CA ARG A 61 -17.94 18.73 -0.29
C ARG A 61 -19.39 19.08 -0.53
N MET A 62 -20.30 18.12 -0.43
CA MET A 62 -21.74 18.40 -0.49
C MET A 62 -22.14 19.38 0.62
N GLN A 63 -21.68 19.14 1.85
CA GLN A 63 -22.00 20.05 2.97
C GLN A 63 -21.32 21.42 2.84
N LEU A 64 -20.13 21.48 2.25
CA LEU A 64 -19.44 22.75 1.97
C LEU A 64 -20.13 23.56 0.87
N GLY A 65 -20.60 22.89 -0.18
CA GLY A 65 -21.29 23.53 -1.31
C GLY A 65 -22.66 24.08 -0.94
N TRP A 66 -23.34 23.41 -0.02
CA TRP A 66 -24.69 23.81 0.46
C TRP A 66 -24.76 23.75 1.99
N PRO A 67 -24.21 24.76 2.68
CA PRO A 67 -24.18 24.79 4.13
C PRO A 67 -25.60 24.76 4.74
N GLY A 68 -25.83 23.86 5.70
CA GLY A 68 -27.11 23.72 6.39
C GLY A 68 -28.22 23.04 5.59
N GLN A 69 -27.96 22.60 4.36
CA GLN A 69 -28.94 21.82 3.60
C GLN A 69 -28.92 20.36 4.06
N ASN A 70 -30.11 19.79 4.15
CA ASN A 70 -30.37 18.42 4.54
C ASN A 70 -30.16 17.48 3.37
N PHE A 71 -29.25 16.52 3.49
CA PHE A 71 -28.99 15.49 2.49
C PHE A 71 -29.30 14.09 3.05
N ALA A 72 -30.41 13.51 2.67
CA ALA A 72 -30.80 12.17 3.10
C ALA A 72 -29.70 11.13 2.80
N ILE A 73 -28.94 11.30 1.72
CA ILE A 73 -27.84 10.41 1.35
C ILE A 73 -26.73 10.40 2.42
N LEU A 74 -26.44 11.51 3.08
CA LEU A 74 -25.44 11.57 4.15
C LEU A 74 -25.89 10.73 5.36
N ASN A 75 -27.15 10.86 5.76
CA ASN A 75 -27.68 10.05 6.85
C ASN A 75 -27.72 8.56 6.48
N THR A 76 -28.11 8.19 5.25
CA THR A 76 -28.15 6.80 4.79
C THR A 76 -26.79 6.11 4.82
N PHE A 77 -25.70 6.79 4.43
CA PHE A 77 -24.36 6.21 4.36
C PHE A 77 -23.55 6.38 5.66
N LEU A 78 -23.71 7.49 6.36
CA LEU A 78 -22.92 7.84 7.53
C LEU A 78 -23.67 7.58 8.85
N GLY A 79 -25.01 7.47 8.80
CA GLY A 79 -25.87 7.29 9.97
C GLY A 79 -26.06 8.57 10.79
N ASP A 80 -26.99 8.50 11.76
CA ASP A 80 -27.37 9.65 12.62
C ASP A 80 -26.21 10.19 13.47
N ARG A 81 -25.22 9.36 13.71
CA ARG A 81 -24.04 9.75 14.49
C ARG A 81 -23.16 10.79 13.77
N TRP A 82 -22.99 10.63 12.46
CA TRP A 82 -22.09 11.45 11.66
C TRP A 82 -22.86 12.54 10.87
N ALA A 83 -24.10 12.27 10.56
CA ALA A 83 -24.96 13.17 9.79
C ALA A 83 -26.41 13.16 10.35
N PRO A 84 -26.64 13.64 11.60
CA PRO A 84 -27.96 13.75 12.15
C PRO A 84 -28.84 14.63 11.23
N ASP A 85 -30.05 14.15 10.95
CA ASP A 85 -30.98 14.82 10.03
C ASP A 85 -30.40 15.12 8.63
N GLY A 86 -29.36 14.38 8.19
CA GLY A 86 -28.70 14.58 6.90
C GLY A 86 -27.79 15.81 6.84
N ILE A 87 -27.44 16.41 7.96
CA ILE A 87 -26.47 17.49 8.09
C ILE A 87 -25.20 16.91 8.71
N LEU A 88 -24.06 17.09 8.07
CA LEU A 88 -22.80 16.57 8.53
C LEU A 88 -22.36 17.23 9.84
N ASP A 89 -22.13 16.45 10.88
CA ASP A 89 -21.58 16.94 12.15
C ASP A 89 -20.16 17.51 11.93
N ARG A 90 -19.80 18.53 12.72
CA ARG A 90 -18.49 19.19 12.63
C ARG A 90 -17.33 18.24 12.84
N ASN A 91 -17.43 17.33 13.81
CA ASN A 91 -16.36 16.37 14.10
C ASN A 91 -16.27 15.28 13.01
N ALA A 92 -17.42 14.88 12.47
CA ALA A 92 -17.48 13.99 11.34
C ALA A 92 -16.83 14.64 10.10
N TYR A 93 -17.09 15.90 9.83
CA TYR A 93 -16.43 16.64 8.76
C TYR A 93 -14.90 16.59 8.90
N LEU A 94 -14.37 16.90 10.09
CA LEU A 94 -12.91 16.86 10.35
C LEU A 94 -12.33 15.45 10.18
N ALA A 95 -13.05 14.42 10.60
CA ALA A 95 -12.65 13.03 10.42
C ALA A 95 -12.63 12.63 8.94
N LEU A 96 -13.68 12.99 8.17
CA LEU A 96 -13.74 12.69 6.74
C LEU A 96 -12.59 13.36 5.98
N VAL A 97 -12.28 14.63 6.27
CA VAL A 97 -11.16 15.37 5.65
C VAL A 97 -9.82 14.73 6.03
N THR A 98 -9.63 14.37 7.29
CA THR A 98 -8.39 13.75 7.77
C THR A 98 -8.13 12.41 7.10
N ILE A 99 -9.13 11.52 7.09
CA ILE A 99 -8.98 10.19 6.50
C ILE A 99 -8.87 10.27 4.98
N HIS A 100 -9.67 11.14 4.31
CA HIS A 100 -9.52 11.38 2.88
C HIS A 100 -8.09 11.80 2.52
N GLY A 101 -7.56 12.83 3.20
CA GLY A 101 -6.19 13.31 2.95
C GLY A 101 -5.15 12.24 3.17
N THR A 102 -5.26 11.48 4.27
CA THR A 102 -4.37 10.36 4.58
C THR A 102 -4.39 9.29 3.48
N ILE A 103 -5.57 8.84 3.08
CA ILE A 103 -5.72 7.80 2.06
C ILE A 103 -5.13 8.29 0.72
N MET A 104 -5.46 9.49 0.29
CA MET A 104 -4.99 10.02 -1.00
C MET A 104 -3.47 10.15 -1.05
N VAL A 105 -2.86 10.71 0.00
CA VAL A 105 -1.41 10.96 0.03
C VAL A 105 -0.63 9.66 0.22
N PHE A 106 -0.98 8.84 1.19
CA PHE A 106 -0.19 7.67 1.57
C PHE A 106 -0.60 6.42 0.80
N PHE A 107 -1.89 6.08 0.76
CA PHE A 107 -2.32 4.81 0.18
C PHE A 107 -2.49 4.86 -1.34
N VAL A 108 -2.94 5.97 -1.90
CA VAL A 108 -3.11 6.09 -3.34
C VAL A 108 -1.81 6.55 -4.01
N LEU A 109 -1.31 7.74 -3.66
CA LEU A 109 -0.13 8.29 -4.33
C LEU A 109 1.15 7.55 -3.94
N THR A 110 1.49 7.51 -2.66
CA THR A 110 2.78 6.97 -2.23
C THR A 110 2.83 5.46 -2.34
N GLY A 111 1.97 4.73 -1.62
CA GLY A 111 2.01 3.26 -1.61
C GLY A 111 1.46 2.64 -2.88
N GLY A 112 0.27 3.08 -3.31
CA GLY A 112 -0.43 2.50 -4.44
C GLY A 112 0.28 2.72 -5.77
N LEU A 113 0.54 3.97 -6.16
CA LEU A 113 1.17 4.25 -7.44
C LEU A 113 2.63 3.82 -7.47
N SER A 114 3.43 4.09 -6.42
CA SER A 114 4.82 3.64 -6.42
C SER A 114 4.93 2.12 -6.33
N GLY A 115 4.13 1.46 -5.49
CA GLY A 115 4.09 0.00 -5.40
C GLY A 115 3.68 -0.65 -6.72
N THR A 116 2.71 -0.08 -7.43
CA THR A 116 2.26 -0.58 -8.73
C THR A 116 3.33 -0.38 -9.80
N PHE A 117 3.73 0.88 -10.03
CA PHE A 117 4.60 1.20 -11.15
C PHE A 117 6.05 0.74 -10.93
N ALA A 118 6.58 0.83 -9.72
CA ALA A 118 7.93 0.36 -9.45
C ALA A 118 8.04 -1.16 -9.68
N ASN A 119 7.10 -1.95 -9.14
CA ASN A 119 7.10 -3.40 -9.33
C ASN A 119 6.93 -3.79 -10.80
N LEU A 120 6.14 -3.04 -11.58
CA LEU A 120 5.95 -3.34 -12.99
C LEU A 120 7.12 -2.88 -13.84
N LEU A 121 7.55 -1.63 -13.68
CA LEU A 121 8.45 -0.96 -14.61
C LEU A 121 9.93 -1.25 -14.34
N ILE A 122 10.34 -1.41 -13.07
CA ILE A 122 11.76 -1.63 -12.74
C ILE A 122 12.30 -2.86 -13.46
N PRO A 123 11.76 -4.08 -13.25
CA PRO A 123 12.28 -5.27 -13.93
C PRO A 123 12.22 -5.16 -15.45
N LEU A 124 11.12 -4.64 -15.99
CA LEU A 124 10.92 -4.51 -17.45
C LEU A 124 11.93 -3.55 -18.07
N GLN A 125 12.19 -2.40 -17.46
CA GLN A 125 13.05 -1.37 -18.05
C GLN A 125 14.54 -1.64 -17.86
N ILE A 126 14.94 -2.39 -16.83
CA ILE A 126 16.34 -2.78 -16.63
C ILE A 126 16.67 -4.16 -17.22
N GLY A 127 15.67 -4.88 -17.74
CA GLY A 127 15.82 -6.21 -18.31
C GLY A 127 16.05 -7.32 -17.27
N ALA A 128 15.60 -7.13 -16.04
CA ALA A 128 15.61 -8.17 -15.00
C ALA A 128 14.41 -9.12 -15.15
N ARG A 129 14.58 -10.37 -14.74
CA ARG A 129 13.47 -11.36 -14.74
C ARG A 129 12.43 -11.04 -13.66
N ASP A 130 12.89 -10.60 -12.50
CA ASP A 130 12.07 -10.28 -11.34
C ASP A 130 12.79 -9.28 -10.44
N MET A 131 12.14 -8.89 -9.33
CA MET A 131 12.75 -8.09 -8.27
C MET A 131 13.85 -8.89 -7.54
N ALA A 132 14.76 -8.18 -6.88
CA ALA A 132 15.89 -8.80 -6.18
C ALA A 132 15.45 -9.80 -5.11
N SER A 133 14.34 -9.53 -4.43
CA SER A 133 13.73 -10.44 -3.46
C SER A 133 12.21 -10.48 -3.64
N GLY A 134 11.70 -11.58 -4.18
CA GLY A 134 10.27 -11.83 -4.30
C GLY A 134 9.57 -11.91 -2.95
N PHE A 135 10.24 -12.49 -1.94
CA PHE A 135 9.69 -12.57 -0.58
C PHE A 135 9.52 -11.21 0.08
N LEU A 136 10.55 -10.34 0.05
CA LEU A 136 10.44 -8.98 0.59
C LEU A 136 9.38 -8.16 -0.15
N ASN A 137 9.24 -8.38 -1.44
CA ASN A 137 8.23 -7.73 -2.26
C ASN A 137 6.81 -8.14 -1.83
N LEU A 138 6.58 -9.44 -1.68
CA LEU A 138 5.31 -9.96 -1.18
C LEU A 138 5.01 -9.47 0.24
N LEU A 139 6.01 -9.47 1.12
CA LEU A 139 5.87 -8.99 2.49
C LEU A 139 5.51 -7.50 2.53
N SER A 140 6.13 -6.68 1.67
CA SER A 140 5.79 -5.26 1.57
C SER A 140 4.33 -5.05 1.18
N TYR A 141 3.81 -5.83 0.23
CA TYR A 141 2.40 -5.77 -0.14
C TYR A 141 1.48 -6.14 1.04
N TRP A 142 1.78 -7.19 1.80
CA TRP A 142 0.93 -7.59 2.92
C TRP A 142 0.92 -6.55 4.04
N PHE A 143 2.04 -5.91 4.35
CA PHE A 143 2.05 -4.78 5.28
C PHE A 143 1.20 -3.62 4.77
N PHE A 144 1.26 -3.31 3.47
CA PHE A 144 0.42 -2.29 2.85
C PHE A 144 -1.06 -2.63 2.93
N PHE A 145 -1.44 -3.87 2.63
CA PHE A 145 -2.81 -4.34 2.66
C PHE A 145 -3.40 -4.29 4.08
N VAL A 146 -2.70 -4.83 5.06
CA VAL A 146 -3.15 -4.80 6.47
C VAL A 146 -3.26 -3.36 6.97
N SER A 147 -2.31 -2.51 6.64
CA SER A 147 -2.37 -1.07 6.94
C SER A 147 -3.62 -0.43 6.36
N SER A 148 -3.95 -0.71 5.09
CA SER A 148 -5.15 -0.17 4.44
C SER A 148 -6.45 -0.64 5.10
N VAL A 149 -6.52 -1.90 5.51
CA VAL A 149 -7.68 -2.45 6.24
C VAL A 149 -7.85 -1.76 7.59
N ILE A 150 -6.77 -1.57 8.36
CA ILE A 150 -6.82 -0.87 9.66
C ILE A 150 -7.26 0.59 9.47
N MET A 151 -6.76 1.27 8.43
CA MET A 151 -7.16 2.64 8.12
C MET A 151 -8.66 2.76 7.86
N VAL A 152 -9.21 1.87 7.03
CA VAL A 152 -10.65 1.86 6.76
C VAL A 152 -11.45 1.46 7.99
N ALA A 153 -10.99 0.47 8.76
CA ALA A 153 -11.64 0.04 10.00
C ALA A 153 -11.72 1.16 11.04
N SER A 154 -10.76 2.10 11.05
CA SER A 154 -10.79 3.25 11.95
C SER A 154 -12.00 4.17 11.76
N LEU A 155 -12.66 4.14 10.59
CA LEU A 155 -13.88 4.90 10.33
C LEU A 155 -15.08 4.40 11.15
N PHE A 156 -15.09 3.14 11.55
CA PHE A 156 -16.24 2.49 12.20
C PHE A 156 -16.10 2.43 13.72
N ILE A 157 -15.08 3.04 14.31
CA ILE A 157 -14.85 3.04 15.76
C ILE A 157 -15.85 3.97 16.46
N GLU A 158 -16.41 3.52 17.59
CA GLU A 158 -17.39 4.29 18.36
C GLU A 158 -16.86 5.64 18.87
N SER A 159 -15.57 5.75 19.20
CA SER A 159 -14.96 7.01 19.62
C SER A 159 -14.74 8.00 18.48
N GLY A 160 -15.02 7.61 17.23
CA GLY A 160 -14.78 8.39 16.02
C GLY A 160 -13.42 8.10 15.37
N ALA A 161 -13.33 8.34 14.06
CA ALA A 161 -12.08 8.26 13.33
C ALA A 161 -11.16 9.42 13.67
N ALA A 162 -9.86 9.29 13.33
CA ALA A 162 -8.89 10.37 13.51
C ALA A 162 -9.36 11.65 12.81
N SER A 163 -9.34 12.77 13.52
CA SER A 163 -9.91 14.05 13.08
C SER A 163 -8.95 15.24 13.21
N GLY A 164 -7.70 14.97 13.64
CA GLY A 164 -6.66 16.01 13.85
C GLY A 164 -5.88 16.44 12.62
N GLY A 165 -6.30 16.02 11.41
CA GLY A 165 -5.57 16.25 10.17
C GLY A 165 -4.52 15.17 9.89
N TRP A 166 -4.14 14.98 8.62
CA TRP A 166 -3.17 13.97 8.19
C TRP A 166 -1.73 14.29 8.62
N THR A 167 -1.46 15.52 9.02
CA THR A 167 -0.15 15.99 9.54
C THR A 167 0.08 15.68 11.01
N VAL A 168 -0.95 15.24 11.73
CA VAL A 168 -0.89 14.69 13.11
C VAL A 168 -0.25 15.61 14.13
N TYR A 169 -0.54 16.90 14.09
CA TYR A 169 0.04 17.85 15.04
C TYR A 169 -0.40 17.61 16.49
N PRO A 170 0.54 17.53 17.46
CA PRO A 170 0.21 17.65 18.88
C PRO A 170 -0.39 19.06 19.18
N PRO A 171 -1.30 19.18 20.17
CA PRO A 171 -1.81 18.15 21.07
C PRO A 171 -2.95 17.30 20.51
N LEU A 172 -3.48 17.60 19.32
CA LEU A 172 -4.66 16.89 18.74
C LEU A 172 -4.42 15.39 18.54
N SER A 173 -3.18 15.01 18.23
CA SER A 173 -2.78 13.61 18.05
C SER A 173 -2.25 12.96 19.32
N ALA A 174 -1.72 13.75 20.28
CA ALA A 174 -1.07 13.24 21.46
C ALA A 174 -2.05 12.95 22.61
N LEU A 175 -3.03 13.83 22.82
CA LEU A 175 -3.99 13.70 23.94
C LEU A 175 -5.26 12.99 23.50
N PRO A 176 -5.61 11.83 24.11
CA PRO A 176 -6.85 11.11 23.78
C PRO A 176 -8.14 11.93 23.96
N GLN A 177 -8.10 12.95 24.81
CA GLN A 177 -9.23 13.82 25.15
C GLN A 177 -9.25 15.13 24.35
N ALA A 178 -8.26 15.38 23.47
CA ALA A 178 -8.12 16.66 22.77
C ALA A 178 -9.35 16.99 21.90
N MET A 179 -9.93 15.99 21.23
CA MET A 179 -11.14 16.12 20.42
C MET A 179 -11.74 14.74 20.16
N PRO A 180 -13.04 14.65 19.75
CA PRO A 180 -13.61 13.41 19.28
C PRO A 180 -12.77 12.81 18.14
N GLY A 181 -12.49 11.51 18.21
CA GLY A 181 -11.57 10.80 17.30
C GLY A 181 -10.10 10.82 17.71
N SER A 182 -9.71 11.60 18.70
CA SER A 182 -8.34 11.55 19.28
C SER A 182 -8.09 10.32 20.15
N GLY A 183 -9.12 9.53 20.47
CA GLY A 183 -9.03 8.26 21.19
C GLY A 183 -8.54 7.09 20.33
N THR A 184 -9.27 5.99 20.35
CA THR A 184 -8.94 4.72 19.64
C THR A 184 -8.78 4.92 18.14
N GLY A 185 -9.59 5.80 17.51
CA GLY A 185 -9.49 6.09 16.08
C GLY A 185 -8.12 6.64 15.69
N MET A 186 -7.56 7.56 16.50
CA MET A 186 -6.20 8.07 16.29
C MET A 186 -5.13 7.01 16.52
N THR A 187 -5.30 6.14 17.51
CA THR A 187 -4.37 5.03 17.75
C THR A 187 -4.35 4.06 16.56
N MET A 188 -5.51 3.72 16.01
CA MET A 188 -5.59 2.90 14.79
C MET A 188 -4.94 3.58 13.59
N TRP A 189 -5.15 4.88 13.42
CA TRP A 189 -4.46 5.66 12.40
C TRP A 189 -2.93 5.54 12.52
N LEU A 190 -2.40 5.73 13.74
CA LEU A 190 -0.95 5.61 14.01
C LEU A 190 -0.42 4.20 13.72
N ILE A 191 -1.11 3.15 14.17
CA ILE A 191 -0.74 1.75 13.88
C ILE A 191 -0.74 1.48 12.37
N SER A 192 -1.78 1.93 11.67
CA SER A 192 -1.85 1.84 10.21
C SER A 192 -0.65 2.51 9.56
N MET A 193 -0.26 3.70 9.99
CA MET A 193 0.90 4.42 9.44
C MET A 193 2.23 3.71 9.71
N VAL A 194 2.42 3.09 10.87
CA VAL A 194 3.63 2.27 11.15
C VAL A 194 3.74 1.12 10.14
N LEU A 195 2.64 0.40 9.91
CA LEU A 195 2.62 -0.71 8.95
C LEU A 195 2.82 -0.23 7.51
N PHE A 196 2.20 0.91 7.14
CA PHE A 196 2.42 1.55 5.84
C PHE A 196 3.89 1.89 5.60
N VAL A 197 4.54 2.49 6.60
CA VAL A 197 5.95 2.86 6.48
C VAL A 197 6.86 1.62 6.43
N ALA A 198 6.56 0.58 7.21
CA ALA A 198 7.27 -0.70 7.12
C ALA A 198 7.17 -1.30 5.71
N SER A 199 5.97 -1.29 5.11
CA SER A 199 5.77 -1.68 3.69
C SER A 199 6.67 -0.89 2.76
N SER A 200 6.65 0.44 2.89
CA SER A 200 7.39 1.34 2.01
C SER A 200 8.91 1.19 2.13
N LEU A 201 9.41 0.91 3.33
CA LEU A 201 10.84 0.63 3.57
C LEU A 201 11.28 -0.67 2.90
N LEU A 202 10.51 -1.75 3.07
CA LEU A 202 10.79 -3.04 2.45
C LEU A 202 10.77 -2.95 0.92
N GLY A 203 9.75 -2.29 0.37
CA GLY A 203 9.64 -2.07 -1.07
C GLY A 203 10.77 -1.19 -1.61
N GLY A 204 11.03 -0.05 -0.96
CA GLY A 204 12.10 0.88 -1.35
C GLY A 204 13.49 0.24 -1.34
N LEU A 205 13.82 -0.53 -0.31
CA LEU A 205 15.06 -1.30 -0.26
C LEU A 205 15.16 -2.29 -1.41
N ASN A 206 14.08 -3.03 -1.68
CA ASN A 206 14.04 -3.98 -2.78
C ASN A 206 14.22 -3.29 -4.16
N TYR A 207 13.63 -2.11 -4.37
CA TYR A 207 13.80 -1.32 -5.60
C TYR A 207 15.25 -0.89 -5.79
N ILE A 208 15.90 -0.36 -4.75
CA ILE A 208 17.29 0.08 -4.79
C ILE A 208 18.19 -1.10 -5.17
N VAL A 209 18.07 -2.23 -4.45
CA VAL A 209 18.89 -3.42 -4.70
C VAL A 209 18.67 -3.98 -6.11
N THR A 210 17.42 -4.02 -6.57
CA THR A 210 17.08 -4.47 -7.92
C THR A 210 17.73 -3.59 -8.99
N ILE A 211 17.58 -2.27 -8.89
CA ILE A 211 18.13 -1.32 -9.86
C ILE A 211 19.66 -1.36 -9.86
N ILE A 212 20.30 -1.51 -8.71
CA ILE A 212 21.76 -1.50 -8.64
C ILE A 212 22.36 -2.81 -9.13
N ASN A 213 21.79 -3.97 -8.76
CA ASN A 213 22.42 -5.25 -8.94
C ASN A 213 21.92 -6.05 -10.17
N LEU A 214 20.66 -5.87 -10.58
CA LEU A 214 20.04 -6.73 -11.59
C LEU A 214 19.92 -6.10 -12.97
N ARG A 215 20.62 -5.00 -13.25
CA ARG A 215 20.67 -4.41 -14.58
C ARG A 215 21.29 -5.37 -15.61
N THR A 216 20.72 -5.38 -16.82
CA THR A 216 21.26 -6.10 -17.96
C THR A 216 22.73 -5.73 -18.21
N LYS A 217 23.54 -6.70 -18.60
CA LYS A 217 24.95 -6.50 -18.96
C LYS A 217 25.10 -5.37 -20.01
N GLY A 218 25.96 -4.40 -19.74
CA GLY A 218 26.18 -3.23 -20.61
C GLY A 218 25.31 -2.01 -20.28
N MET A 219 24.29 -2.13 -19.43
CA MET A 219 23.47 -1.01 -18.95
C MET A 219 24.19 -0.30 -17.79
N LYS A 220 24.91 0.76 -18.09
CA LYS A 220 25.52 1.65 -17.09
C LYS A 220 24.47 2.56 -16.45
N MET A 221 24.76 3.11 -15.26
CA MET A 221 23.85 4.06 -14.58
C MET A 221 23.44 5.24 -15.48
N THR A 222 24.37 5.77 -16.25
CA THR A 222 24.12 6.88 -17.20
C THR A 222 23.19 6.52 -18.37
N ARG A 223 22.90 5.24 -18.58
CA ARG A 223 21.99 4.77 -19.64
C ARG A 223 20.62 4.34 -19.10
N LEU A 224 20.38 4.51 -17.81
CA LEU A 224 19.08 4.21 -17.21
C LEU A 224 18.00 5.16 -17.75
N PRO A 225 16.79 4.65 -18.03
CA PRO A 225 15.64 5.49 -18.35
C PRO A 225 15.34 6.48 -17.21
N LEU A 226 14.79 7.64 -17.56
CA LEU A 226 14.47 8.69 -16.60
C LEU A 226 13.49 8.18 -15.50
N THR A 227 12.55 7.32 -15.88
CA THR A 227 11.61 6.68 -14.94
C THR A 227 12.34 5.89 -13.86
N ILE A 228 13.37 5.12 -14.23
CA ILE A 228 14.15 4.32 -13.27
C ILE A 228 14.99 5.23 -12.36
N TRP A 229 15.52 6.33 -12.88
CA TRP A 229 16.19 7.33 -12.05
C TRP A 229 15.23 7.97 -11.04
N ALA A 230 14.03 8.34 -11.47
CA ALA A 230 13.01 8.90 -10.58
C ALA A 230 12.65 7.89 -9.45
N LEU A 231 12.40 6.63 -9.81
CA LEU A 231 12.08 5.58 -8.84
C LEU A 231 13.24 5.30 -7.88
N LEU A 232 14.49 5.29 -8.38
CA LEU A 232 15.69 5.08 -7.56
C LEU A 232 15.87 6.21 -6.54
N VAL A 233 15.80 7.47 -6.99
CA VAL A 233 15.97 8.63 -6.11
C VAL A 233 14.83 8.68 -5.08
N THR A 234 13.58 8.44 -5.51
CA THR A 234 12.42 8.37 -4.60
C THR A 234 12.60 7.27 -3.55
N ALA A 235 13.07 6.09 -3.96
CA ALA A 235 13.32 4.98 -3.02
C ALA A 235 14.43 5.33 -2.01
N ILE A 236 15.53 5.96 -2.45
CA ILE A 236 16.61 6.40 -1.55
C ILE A 236 16.08 7.44 -0.55
N LEU A 237 15.35 8.45 -1.02
CA LEU A 237 14.76 9.47 -0.14
C LEU A 237 13.77 8.85 0.84
N GLY A 238 12.95 7.88 0.39
CA GLY A 238 12.02 7.14 1.24
C GLY A 238 12.75 6.36 2.34
N VAL A 239 13.80 5.61 1.99
CA VAL A 239 14.58 4.83 2.97
C VAL A 239 15.26 5.73 4.00
N LEU A 240 15.61 6.97 3.64
CA LEU A 240 16.20 7.93 4.57
C LEU A 240 15.14 8.62 5.45
N SER A 241 13.97 8.98 4.91
CA SER A 241 12.96 9.77 5.62
C SER A 241 11.97 8.92 6.43
N PHE A 242 11.60 7.76 5.95
CA PHE A 242 10.57 6.93 6.61
C PHE A 242 10.97 6.38 7.98
N PRO A 243 12.23 6.04 8.30
CA PRO A 243 12.62 5.69 9.66
C PRO A 243 12.38 6.83 10.66
N VAL A 244 12.57 8.09 10.23
CA VAL A 244 12.28 9.26 11.06
C VAL A 244 10.78 9.38 11.32
N LEU A 245 9.95 9.16 10.29
CA LEU A 245 8.50 9.16 10.45
C LEU A 245 8.02 8.04 11.38
N VAL A 246 8.55 6.82 11.22
CA VAL A 246 8.22 5.70 12.15
C VAL A 246 8.60 6.06 13.58
N SER A 247 9.80 6.60 13.80
CA SER A 247 10.24 7.01 15.12
C SER A 247 9.26 8.01 15.75
N ALA A 248 8.85 9.03 15.01
CA ALA A 248 7.89 10.02 15.47
C ALA A 248 6.52 9.40 15.79
N VAL A 249 6.03 8.51 14.94
CA VAL A 249 4.73 7.83 15.15
C VAL A 249 4.79 6.88 16.35
N VAL A 250 5.88 6.12 16.52
CA VAL A 250 6.06 5.22 17.68
C VAL A 250 6.15 6.00 18.98
N LEU A 251 6.94 7.09 19.00
CA LEU A 251 7.01 7.97 20.18
C LEU A 251 5.62 8.54 20.53
N LEU A 252 4.84 8.93 19.53
CA LEU A 252 3.49 9.42 19.75
C LEU A 252 2.55 8.33 20.29
N ILE A 253 2.69 7.08 19.85
CA ILE A 253 1.94 5.94 20.41
C ILE A 253 2.34 5.71 21.87
N MET A 254 3.62 5.79 22.19
CA MET A 254 4.12 5.63 23.55
C MET A 254 3.60 6.74 24.48
N ASP A 255 3.69 7.99 24.04
CA ASP A 255 3.17 9.15 24.76
C ASP A 255 1.66 9.02 25.06
N ARG A 256 0.88 8.55 24.09
CA ARG A 256 -0.55 8.30 24.28
C ARG A 256 -0.89 7.13 25.21
N SER A 257 0.00 6.16 25.34
CA SER A 257 -0.26 4.92 26.08
C SER A 257 0.29 4.96 27.49
N PHE A 258 1.37 5.69 27.70
CA PHE A 258 2.09 5.71 28.99
C PHE A 258 2.13 7.10 29.66
N GLY A 259 1.67 8.14 28.97
CA GLY A 259 1.58 9.51 29.50
C GLY A 259 2.84 10.27 29.27
#